data_a0731f8ad021887a03bb6d757e936638
#
_entry.id   a0731f8ad021887a03bb6d757e936638
#
_cell.length_a   1.000
_cell.length_b   1.000
_cell.length_c   1.000
_cell.angle_alpha   90.00
_cell.angle_beta   90.00
_cell.angle_gamma   90.00
#
_symmetry.space_group_name_H-M   'P 1'
#
loop_
_entity.id
_entity.type
_entity.pdbx_description
1 polymer ?
#
loop_
_entity_poly.entity_id
_entity_poly.type
_entity_poly.pdbx_seq_one_letter_code
_entity_poly.pdbx_strand_id
1 'polypeptide(L)'
;VLPLLTKGQNLVPNGSFETYSDCPYQDNLLKFATPWFNPNEATPDFYHRCINTGQMIVAPRSGSGLARLFMDFNWAEYLSVPLKEPLQSNECYYFEMYVAIEGPNRFLPQTLGAYFTDNPIANKDKMLLTVKPQVLDNQLTNQGPALQWKQLWGYVLPKGGERYLTIGNFYELPAFLGFYYVFIDDISLTPFRFELGKDTTLCGRSSTLR
;
A
#
# COMPACT_ATOMS: atom_id res chain seq x y z
N VAL A 1 4.93 31.81 14.16
CA VAL A 1 4.08 30.74 14.72
C VAL A 1 4.18 29.57 13.74
N LEU A 2 4.82 28.47 14.12
CA LEU A 2 4.86 27.24 13.34
C LEU A 2 3.44 26.66 13.28
N PRO A 3 2.91 26.28 12.09
CA PRO A 3 1.61 25.65 12.01
C PRO A 3 1.65 24.30 12.75
N LEU A 4 0.69 24.09 13.64
CA LEU A 4 0.45 22.78 14.23
C LEU A 4 -0.09 21.88 13.11
N LEU A 5 0.74 20.97 12.61
CA LEU A 5 0.29 19.86 11.79
C LEU A 5 -0.49 18.90 12.70
N THR A 6 -1.79 19.05 12.76
CA THR A 6 -2.65 18.01 13.36
C THR A 6 -2.67 16.85 12.36
N LYS A 7 -1.89 15.81 12.66
CA LYS A 7 -1.94 14.56 11.89
C LYS A 7 -3.35 13.97 12.06
N GLY A 8 -4.15 13.96 11.01
CA GLY A 8 -5.48 13.36 11.03
C GLY A 8 -5.42 11.87 11.39
N GLN A 9 -6.55 11.29 11.78
CA GLN A 9 -6.63 9.86 12.06
C GLN A 9 -6.30 9.05 10.81
N ASN A 10 -5.48 8.00 10.95
CA ASN A 10 -5.23 7.05 9.86
C ASN A 10 -6.52 6.31 9.47
N LEU A 11 -6.94 6.47 8.21
CA LEU A 11 -8.15 5.85 7.65
C LEU A 11 -7.95 4.39 7.24
N VAL A 12 -6.71 3.90 7.14
CA VAL A 12 -6.41 2.50 6.88
C VAL A 12 -6.48 1.73 8.20
N PRO A 13 -7.42 0.80 8.37
CA PRO A 13 -7.42 -0.07 9.55
C PRO A 13 -6.29 -1.09 9.44
N ASN A 14 -5.69 -1.42 10.59
CA ASN A 14 -4.64 -2.44 10.67
C ASN A 14 -3.51 -2.27 9.64
N GLY A 15 -3.04 -1.03 9.43
CA GLY A 15 -2.01 -0.71 8.44
C GLY A 15 -0.63 -1.28 8.77
N SER A 16 -0.39 -1.67 10.01
CA SER A 16 0.84 -2.32 10.49
C SER A 16 0.66 -3.82 10.78
N PHE A 17 -0.47 -4.41 10.37
CA PHE A 17 -0.74 -5.86 10.45
C PHE A 17 -0.68 -6.48 11.86
N GLU A 18 -0.97 -5.70 12.89
CA GLU A 18 -0.93 -6.15 14.29
C GLU A 18 -2.22 -6.82 14.77
N THR A 19 -3.34 -6.62 14.04
CA THR A 19 -4.64 -7.23 14.35
C THR A 19 -4.86 -8.44 13.47
N TYR A 20 -5.07 -9.59 14.09
CA TYR A 20 -5.27 -10.84 13.35
C TYR A 20 -6.27 -11.75 14.05
N SER A 21 -6.92 -12.63 13.27
CA SER A 21 -7.86 -13.63 13.78
C SER A 21 -7.16 -14.91 14.22
N ASP A 22 -6.02 -15.25 13.60
CA ASP A 22 -5.19 -16.40 13.93
C ASP A 22 -3.74 -16.15 13.53
N CYS A 23 -2.77 -16.84 14.15
CA CYS A 23 -1.37 -16.77 13.76
C CYS A 23 -1.13 -17.42 12.40
N PRO A 24 -0.41 -16.76 11.48
CA PRO A 24 -0.12 -17.32 10.17
C PRO A 24 0.94 -18.42 10.28
N TYR A 25 0.56 -19.64 10.00
CA TYR A 25 1.42 -20.83 10.10
C TYR A 25 2.02 -21.28 8.77
N GLN A 26 1.63 -20.65 7.66
CA GLN A 26 2.12 -20.90 6.31
C GLN A 26 1.89 -19.66 5.42
N ASP A 27 2.33 -19.72 4.17
CA ASP A 27 2.01 -18.73 3.14
C ASP A 27 0.49 -18.70 2.81
N ASN A 28 0.04 -17.69 2.09
CA ASN A 28 -1.34 -17.53 1.58
C ASN A 28 -2.39 -17.29 2.68
N LEU A 29 -2.01 -16.68 3.79
CA LEU A 29 -2.90 -16.45 4.93
C LEU A 29 -3.21 -14.98 5.20
N LEU A 30 -3.21 -14.13 4.15
CA LEU A 30 -3.63 -12.73 4.29
C LEU A 30 -4.97 -12.58 5.01
N LYS A 31 -5.90 -13.52 4.82
CA LYS A 31 -7.23 -13.52 5.46
C LYS A 31 -7.20 -13.47 7.00
N PHE A 32 -6.07 -13.82 7.63
CA PHE A 32 -5.91 -13.71 9.08
C PHE A 32 -5.60 -12.29 9.53
N ALA A 33 -5.01 -11.44 8.68
CA ALA A 33 -4.74 -10.04 8.98
C ALA A 33 -6.02 -9.19 8.82
N THR A 34 -6.97 -9.31 9.74
CA THR A 34 -8.26 -8.61 9.65
C THR A 34 -8.11 -7.08 9.73
N PRO A 35 -8.84 -6.30 8.90
CA PRO A 35 -9.85 -6.66 7.93
C PRO A 35 -9.34 -6.77 6.47
N TRP A 36 -8.04 -7.03 6.27
CA TRP A 36 -7.45 -7.20 4.95
C TRP A 36 -8.02 -8.42 4.23
N PHE A 37 -8.19 -8.31 2.92
CA PHE A 37 -8.64 -9.40 2.06
C PHE A 37 -7.94 -9.37 0.71
N ASN A 38 -8.01 -10.48 -0.01
CA ASN A 38 -7.50 -10.62 -1.35
C ASN A 38 -8.58 -10.27 -2.38
N PRO A 39 -8.38 -9.27 -3.28
CA PRO A 39 -9.37 -8.87 -4.26
C PRO A 39 -9.38 -9.74 -5.54
N ASN A 40 -8.47 -10.71 -5.66
CA ASN A 40 -8.38 -11.63 -6.80
C ASN A 40 -8.10 -13.06 -6.33
N GLU A 41 -7.85 -14.00 -7.26
CA GLU A 41 -7.56 -15.41 -6.91
C GLU A 41 -6.07 -15.70 -6.64
N ALA A 42 -5.21 -14.68 -6.60
CA ALA A 42 -3.83 -14.83 -6.17
C ALA A 42 -3.73 -15.03 -4.65
N THR A 43 -2.55 -15.19 -4.11
CA THR A 43 -2.34 -15.72 -2.77
C THR A 43 -1.40 -14.88 -1.90
N PRO A 44 -1.73 -13.63 -1.63
CA PRO A 44 -0.90 -12.76 -0.81
C PRO A 44 -0.72 -13.29 0.61
N ASP A 45 0.43 -12.99 1.19
CA ASP A 45 0.85 -13.54 2.47
C ASP A 45 0.68 -12.54 3.61
N PHE A 46 0.47 -13.09 4.79
CA PHE A 46 0.59 -12.40 6.07
C PHE A 46 1.60 -13.13 6.94
N TYR A 47 2.52 -12.39 7.55
CA TYR A 47 3.49 -12.88 8.50
C TYR A 47 3.37 -12.14 9.83
N HIS A 48 3.52 -12.87 10.93
CA HIS A 48 3.50 -12.28 12.26
C HIS A 48 4.40 -13.06 13.22
N ARG A 49 5.06 -12.37 14.13
CA ARG A 49 5.98 -12.98 15.13
C ARG A 49 5.29 -13.84 16.19
N CYS A 50 3.97 -13.93 16.19
CA CYS A 50 3.23 -14.83 17.09
C CYS A 50 3.59 -16.30 16.85
N ILE A 51 4.11 -16.64 15.67
CA ILE A 51 4.65 -17.96 15.35
C ILE A 51 5.95 -17.80 14.56
N ASN A 52 6.94 -18.64 14.85
CA ASN A 52 8.18 -18.68 14.11
C ASN A 52 8.14 -19.80 13.06
N THR A 53 7.73 -19.44 11.83
CA THR A 53 7.70 -20.38 10.71
C THR A 53 9.03 -20.43 9.93
N GLY A 54 9.99 -19.56 10.27
CA GLY A 54 11.22 -19.38 9.48
C GLY A 54 11.01 -18.70 8.11
N GLN A 55 9.79 -18.33 7.76
CA GLN A 55 9.44 -17.75 6.46
C GLN A 55 9.59 -16.22 6.42
N MET A 56 9.69 -15.58 7.57
CA MET A 56 9.87 -14.13 7.67
C MET A 56 11.34 -13.76 7.44
N ILE A 57 11.71 -13.48 6.21
CA ILE A 57 13.09 -13.15 5.80
C ILE A 57 13.45 -11.66 6.00
N VAL A 58 12.47 -10.81 6.25
CA VAL A 58 12.64 -9.42 6.64
C VAL A 58 11.92 -9.15 7.97
N ALA A 59 12.55 -8.42 8.86
CA ALA A 59 11.89 -8.00 10.09
C ALA A 59 10.78 -6.97 9.77
N PRO A 60 9.58 -7.04 10.42
CA PRO A 60 8.60 -5.98 10.32
C PRO A 60 9.25 -4.61 10.58
N ARG A 61 8.79 -3.58 9.87
CA ARG A 61 9.28 -2.22 10.06
C ARG A 61 8.91 -1.70 11.44
N SER A 62 7.69 -1.97 11.85
CA SER A 62 7.23 -1.73 13.21
C SER A 62 6.49 -2.96 13.75
N GLY A 63 6.30 -3.04 15.05
CA GLY A 63 5.53 -4.11 15.67
C GLY A 63 6.01 -5.53 15.33
N SER A 64 5.07 -6.39 14.95
CA SER A 64 5.27 -7.83 14.79
C SER A 64 4.73 -8.41 13.49
N GLY A 65 3.89 -7.68 12.77
CA GLY A 65 3.20 -8.10 11.54
C GLY A 65 3.72 -7.41 10.28
N LEU A 66 3.56 -8.07 9.15
CA LEU A 66 3.76 -7.50 7.81
C LEU A 66 3.01 -8.32 6.76
N ALA A 67 2.77 -7.76 5.59
CA ALA A 67 2.28 -8.52 4.43
C ALA A 67 3.36 -8.68 3.37
N ARG A 68 3.20 -9.70 2.50
CA ARG A 68 4.07 -9.94 1.34
C ARG A 68 3.22 -10.16 0.10
N LEU A 69 3.63 -9.56 -1.01
CA LEU A 69 3.10 -9.79 -2.34
C LEU A 69 4.15 -10.50 -3.21
N PHE A 70 3.72 -11.48 -3.98
CA PHE A 70 4.46 -12.02 -5.10
C PHE A 70 4.03 -11.32 -6.39
N MET A 71 5.01 -10.95 -7.21
CA MET A 71 4.80 -10.26 -8.48
C MET A 71 5.61 -10.92 -9.58
N ASP A 72 4.95 -11.28 -10.67
CA ASP A 72 5.54 -11.84 -11.89
C ASP A 72 4.79 -11.27 -13.11
N PHE A 73 5.29 -11.52 -14.33
CA PHE A 73 4.67 -11.02 -15.56
C PHE A 73 3.25 -11.56 -15.81
N ASN A 74 2.89 -12.71 -15.25
CA ASN A 74 1.58 -13.36 -15.38
C ASN A 74 0.91 -13.66 -14.04
N TRP A 75 1.38 -13.04 -12.96
CA TRP A 75 0.84 -13.21 -11.61
C TRP A 75 0.94 -11.91 -10.82
N ALA A 76 -0.19 -11.41 -10.38
CA ALA A 76 -0.26 -10.18 -9.60
C ALA A 76 -1.06 -10.39 -8.31
N GLU A 77 -0.41 -10.22 -7.18
CA GLU A 77 -1.03 -10.25 -5.86
C GLU A 77 -1.39 -8.83 -5.39
N TYR A 78 -2.45 -8.75 -4.61
CA TYR A 78 -2.97 -7.51 -4.08
C TYR A 78 -3.39 -7.65 -2.63
N LEU A 79 -3.30 -6.55 -1.89
CA LEU A 79 -3.91 -6.36 -0.58
C LEU A 79 -5.09 -5.41 -0.73
N SER A 80 -6.26 -5.76 -0.23
CA SER A 80 -7.40 -4.84 -0.22
C SER A 80 -7.99 -4.71 1.18
N VAL A 81 -8.49 -3.50 1.51
CA VAL A 81 -9.03 -3.22 2.84
C VAL A 81 -10.14 -2.17 2.74
N PRO A 82 -11.26 -2.30 3.51
CA PRO A 82 -12.20 -1.21 3.67
C PRO A 82 -11.58 -0.09 4.50
N LEU A 83 -11.75 1.15 4.06
CA LEU A 83 -11.37 2.33 4.83
C LEU A 83 -12.33 2.52 6.02
N LYS A 84 -11.85 3.17 7.09
CA LYS A 84 -12.68 3.47 8.27
C LYS A 84 -13.87 4.38 7.96
N GLU A 85 -13.72 5.26 6.96
CA GLU A 85 -14.76 6.14 6.45
C GLU A 85 -14.53 6.44 4.96
N PRO A 86 -15.57 6.84 4.21
CA PRO A 86 -15.43 7.21 2.81
C PRO A 86 -14.61 8.49 2.64
N LEU A 87 -13.83 8.55 1.57
CA LEU A 87 -13.07 9.74 1.21
C LEU A 87 -14.00 10.86 0.72
N GLN A 88 -13.66 12.10 1.01
CA GLN A 88 -14.43 13.29 0.66
C GLN A 88 -13.83 13.99 -0.56
N SER A 89 -14.64 14.36 -1.54
CA SER A 89 -14.20 14.98 -2.80
C SER A 89 -13.51 16.34 -2.66
N ASN A 90 -13.73 17.02 -1.54
CA ASN A 90 -13.16 18.33 -1.25
C ASN A 90 -11.95 18.27 -0.31
N GLU A 91 -11.48 17.09 0.02
CA GLU A 91 -10.31 16.88 0.86
C GLU A 91 -9.15 16.28 0.08
N CYS A 92 -7.95 16.61 0.51
CA CYS A 92 -6.72 15.97 0.08
C CYS A 92 -6.28 14.97 1.13
N TYR A 93 -5.73 13.85 0.70
CA TYR A 93 -5.20 12.84 1.62
C TYR A 93 -3.73 12.58 1.30
N TYR A 94 -2.95 12.37 2.34
CA TYR A 94 -1.58 11.88 2.24
C TYR A 94 -1.60 10.37 2.49
N PHE A 95 -1.18 9.63 1.47
CA PHE A 95 -0.97 8.19 1.53
C PHE A 95 0.50 7.89 1.70
N GLU A 96 0.83 6.96 2.57
CA GLU A 96 2.16 6.39 2.70
C GLU A 96 2.10 4.91 3.05
N MET A 97 3.11 4.16 2.63
CA MET A 97 3.40 2.81 3.08
C MET A 97 4.91 2.58 3.03
N TYR A 98 5.36 1.57 3.72
CA TYR A 98 6.76 1.15 3.66
C TYR A 98 6.87 -0.19 2.98
N VAL A 99 7.87 -0.32 2.11
CA VAL A 99 8.11 -1.51 1.31
C VAL A 99 9.57 -1.93 1.41
N ALA A 100 9.80 -3.24 1.47
CA ALA A 100 11.10 -3.87 1.29
C ALA A 100 11.00 -4.88 0.14
N ILE A 101 12.00 -4.93 -0.73
CA ILE A 101 11.90 -5.65 -1.99
C ILE A 101 12.99 -6.71 -2.06
N GLU A 102 12.60 -7.90 -2.46
CA GLU A 102 13.49 -9.00 -2.86
C GLU A 102 13.23 -9.36 -4.32
N GLY A 103 14.28 -9.49 -5.11
CA GLY A 103 14.17 -9.87 -6.52
C GLY A 103 15.53 -9.91 -7.22
N PRO A 104 15.57 -10.50 -8.42
CA PRO A 104 16.81 -10.72 -9.16
C PRO A 104 17.47 -9.44 -9.66
N ASN A 105 16.68 -8.41 -9.89
CA ASN A 105 17.15 -7.11 -10.33
C ASN A 105 16.81 -6.06 -9.27
N ARG A 106 17.71 -5.10 -9.08
CA ARG A 106 17.52 -4.00 -8.13
C ARG A 106 16.51 -2.94 -8.62
N PHE A 107 15.78 -3.22 -9.71
CA PHE A 107 14.75 -2.34 -10.27
C PHE A 107 13.38 -2.96 -10.07
N LEU A 108 12.59 -2.38 -9.16
CA LEU A 108 11.16 -2.50 -9.30
C LEU A 108 10.77 -1.49 -10.39
N PRO A 109 10.20 -1.91 -11.51
CA PRO A 109 9.57 -0.97 -12.41
C PRO A 109 8.51 -0.19 -11.61
N GLN A 110 8.26 1.07 -11.95
CA GLN A 110 7.30 1.96 -11.30
C GLN A 110 5.86 1.43 -11.45
N THR A 111 5.57 0.30 -10.84
CA THR A 111 4.35 -0.48 -11.05
C THR A 111 3.55 -0.67 -9.76
N LEU A 112 4.22 -0.56 -8.60
CA LEU A 112 3.59 -0.68 -7.31
C LEU A 112 2.81 0.59 -6.98
N GLY A 113 1.58 0.44 -6.49
CA GLY A 113 0.73 1.59 -6.21
C GLY A 113 -0.41 1.33 -5.25
N ALA A 114 -1.25 2.36 -5.10
CA ALA A 114 -2.47 2.34 -4.31
C ALA A 114 -3.66 2.83 -5.16
N TYR A 115 -4.72 2.04 -5.17
CA TYR A 115 -5.95 2.29 -5.90
C TYR A 115 -7.14 2.37 -4.95
N PHE A 116 -7.91 3.46 -5.04
CA PHE A 116 -9.05 3.75 -4.18
C PHE A 116 -10.35 3.64 -4.97
N THR A 117 -11.35 2.94 -4.42
CA THR A 117 -12.63 2.63 -5.06
C THR A 117 -13.81 2.74 -4.12
N ASP A 118 -15.01 2.94 -4.69
CA ASP A 118 -16.28 2.97 -3.95
C ASP A 118 -16.71 1.57 -3.52
N ASN A 119 -16.42 0.56 -4.36
CA ASN A 119 -16.78 -0.83 -4.14
C ASN A 119 -15.53 -1.71 -4.08
N PRO A 120 -15.59 -2.85 -3.38
CA PRO A 120 -14.47 -3.77 -3.34
C PRO A 120 -14.21 -4.34 -4.74
N ILE A 121 -12.94 -4.48 -5.08
CA ILE A 121 -12.55 -5.21 -6.28
C ILE A 121 -12.77 -6.71 -6.01
N ALA A 122 -13.35 -7.39 -6.99
CA ALA A 122 -13.51 -8.85 -7.00
C ALA A 122 -13.15 -9.37 -8.40
N ASN A 123 -11.87 -9.64 -8.61
CA ASN A 123 -11.37 -10.21 -9.86
C ASN A 123 -11.31 -11.76 -9.73
N LYS A 124 -11.73 -12.47 -10.79
CA LYS A 124 -11.80 -13.94 -10.80
C LYS A 124 -10.58 -14.59 -11.46
N ASP A 125 -9.46 -13.92 -11.46
CA ASP A 125 -8.19 -14.47 -11.97
C ASP A 125 -7.01 -13.98 -11.10
N LYS A 126 -5.81 -14.32 -11.51
CA LYS A 126 -4.55 -13.94 -10.83
C LYS A 126 -3.78 -12.89 -11.63
N MET A 127 -4.44 -12.32 -12.63
CA MET A 127 -3.82 -11.41 -13.58
C MET A 127 -3.82 -9.98 -13.06
N LEU A 128 -3.11 -9.15 -13.77
CA LEU A 128 -2.99 -7.73 -13.53
C LEU A 128 -4.36 -7.03 -13.56
N LEU A 129 -4.65 -6.22 -12.56
CA LEU A 129 -5.81 -5.33 -12.57
C LEU A 129 -5.58 -4.19 -13.57
N THR A 130 -6.40 -4.13 -14.61
CA THR A 130 -6.32 -3.10 -15.66
C THR A 130 -6.99 -1.81 -15.19
N VAL A 131 -6.37 -1.14 -14.22
CA VAL A 131 -6.85 0.12 -13.62
C VAL A 131 -5.69 1.10 -13.48
N LYS A 132 -6.02 2.40 -13.35
CA LYS A 132 -5.02 3.44 -13.11
C LYS A 132 -5.04 3.81 -11.62
N PRO A 133 -4.01 3.46 -10.84
CA PRO A 133 -3.94 3.81 -9.42
C PRO A 133 -3.79 5.32 -9.22
N GLN A 134 -4.33 5.84 -8.12
CA GLN A 134 -4.18 7.25 -7.75
C GLN A 134 -2.78 7.56 -7.20
N VAL A 135 -2.15 6.60 -6.55
CA VAL A 135 -0.75 6.69 -6.15
C VAL A 135 0.03 5.60 -6.86
N LEU A 136 1.10 5.97 -7.50
CA LEU A 136 2.03 5.07 -8.16
C LEU A 136 3.44 5.39 -7.67
N ASP A 137 4.23 4.34 -7.47
CA ASP A 137 5.64 4.50 -7.16
C ASP A 137 6.37 5.25 -8.29
N ASN A 138 6.93 6.38 -7.96
CA ASN A 138 7.77 7.18 -8.85
C ASN A 138 9.16 7.46 -8.24
N GLN A 139 9.49 6.84 -7.10
CA GLN A 139 10.65 7.20 -6.28
C GLN A 139 11.47 5.99 -5.77
N LEU A 140 10.96 4.77 -5.86
CA LEU A 140 11.71 3.57 -5.47
C LEU A 140 12.81 3.28 -6.49
N THR A 141 13.71 4.26 -6.68
CA THR A 141 14.95 4.01 -7.41
C THR A 141 15.79 3.02 -6.60
N ASN A 142 16.12 1.91 -7.21
CA ASN A 142 16.79 0.79 -6.61
C ASN A 142 18.29 1.02 -6.37
N GLN A 143 18.61 2.00 -5.57
CA GLN A 143 19.97 2.19 -5.08
C GLN A 143 20.01 1.89 -3.58
N GLY A 144 20.35 0.66 -3.24
CA GLY A 144 20.51 0.25 -1.85
C GLY A 144 20.58 -1.26 -1.69
N PRO A 145 20.93 -1.77 -0.48
CA PRO A 145 20.87 -3.17 -0.16
C PRO A 145 19.45 -3.73 -0.35
N ALA A 146 19.33 -5.00 -0.73
CA ALA A 146 18.08 -5.73 -0.73
C ALA A 146 17.42 -5.70 0.66
N LEU A 147 16.09 -5.78 0.70
CA LEU A 147 15.30 -5.89 1.94
C LEU A 147 15.43 -4.69 2.92
N GLN A 148 15.80 -3.52 2.42
CA GLN A 148 15.69 -2.29 3.21
C GLN A 148 14.31 -1.66 3.03
N TRP A 149 13.70 -1.25 4.16
CA TRP A 149 12.45 -0.52 4.14
C TRP A 149 12.60 0.85 3.49
N LYS A 150 11.77 1.13 2.51
CA LYS A 150 11.66 2.40 1.79
C LYS A 150 10.24 2.90 1.84
N GLN A 151 10.06 4.20 1.93
CA GLN A 151 8.74 4.83 1.91
C GLN A 151 8.26 5.01 0.47
N LEU A 152 7.05 4.55 0.20
CA LEU A 152 6.25 4.93 -0.97
C LEU A 152 5.14 5.84 -0.49
N TRP A 153 4.96 6.98 -1.14
CA TRP A 153 3.96 7.94 -0.73
C TRP A 153 3.38 8.75 -1.89
N GLY A 154 2.25 9.36 -1.67
CA GLY A 154 1.63 10.28 -2.62
C GLY A 154 0.42 10.98 -2.05
N TYR A 155 -0.06 11.98 -2.78
CA TYR A 155 -1.30 12.66 -2.46
C TYR A 155 -2.45 12.04 -3.24
N VAL A 156 -3.59 11.88 -2.57
CA VAL A 156 -4.83 11.37 -3.13
C VAL A 156 -5.83 12.51 -3.19
N LEU A 157 -6.33 12.78 -4.41
CA LEU A 157 -7.44 13.67 -4.69
C LEU A 157 -8.65 12.81 -5.05
N PRO A 158 -9.49 12.45 -4.09
CA PRO A 158 -10.61 11.56 -4.34
C PRO A 158 -11.72 12.26 -5.14
N LYS A 159 -12.53 11.46 -5.83
CA LYS A 159 -13.79 11.92 -6.43
C LYS A 159 -14.88 12.07 -5.38
N GLY A 160 -14.72 11.40 -4.25
CA GLY A 160 -15.64 11.30 -3.13
C GLY A 160 -16.43 10.00 -3.16
N GLY A 161 -16.52 9.35 -1.99
CA GLY A 161 -17.23 8.08 -1.84
C GLY A 161 -16.35 6.84 -1.87
N GLU A 162 -15.06 6.95 -2.20
CA GLU A 162 -14.13 5.82 -2.16
C GLU A 162 -14.05 5.24 -0.74
N ARG A 163 -14.24 3.91 -0.65
CA ARG A 163 -14.36 3.16 0.62
C ARG A 163 -13.35 2.05 0.76
N TYR A 164 -12.62 1.74 -0.30
CA TYR A 164 -11.67 0.63 -0.36
C TYR A 164 -10.33 1.11 -0.87
N LEU A 165 -9.29 0.58 -0.28
CA LEU A 165 -7.91 0.69 -0.73
C LEU A 165 -7.47 -0.66 -1.27
N THR A 166 -6.85 -0.68 -2.45
CA THR A 166 -6.15 -1.85 -3.01
C THR A 166 -4.71 -1.48 -3.32
N ILE A 167 -3.77 -2.29 -2.84
CA ILE A 167 -2.33 -2.12 -3.03
C ILE A 167 -1.80 -3.30 -3.83
N GLY A 168 -0.92 -3.04 -4.78
CA GLY A 168 -0.25 -4.07 -5.57
C GLY A 168 0.39 -3.53 -6.84
N ASN A 169 0.68 -4.43 -7.76
CA ASN A 169 1.22 -4.12 -9.07
C ASN A 169 0.09 -3.73 -10.04
N PHE A 170 0.23 -2.59 -10.74
CA PHE A 170 -0.78 -2.08 -11.66
C PHE A 170 -0.28 -1.95 -13.12
N TYR A 171 0.94 -2.37 -13.41
CA TYR A 171 1.51 -2.35 -14.76
C TYR A 171 2.26 -3.63 -15.03
N GLU A 172 2.28 -4.01 -16.30
CA GLU A 172 2.96 -5.23 -16.73
C GLU A 172 4.44 -5.23 -16.36
N LEU A 173 4.88 -6.35 -15.80
CA LEU A 173 6.28 -6.62 -15.58
C LEU A 173 6.84 -7.33 -16.82
N PRO A 174 7.91 -6.83 -17.45
CA PRO A 174 8.56 -7.56 -18.51
C PRO A 174 9.05 -8.93 -18.04
N ALA A 175 8.74 -9.99 -18.78
CA ALA A 175 9.06 -11.37 -18.41
C ALA A 175 10.55 -11.60 -18.11
N PHE A 176 11.45 -10.83 -18.74
CA PHE A 176 12.91 -10.95 -18.52
C PHE A 176 13.37 -10.39 -17.15
N LEU A 177 12.52 -9.66 -16.43
CA LEU A 177 12.87 -9.13 -15.10
C LEU A 177 12.77 -10.19 -14.01
N GLY A 178 12.09 -11.34 -14.26
CA GLY A 178 11.82 -12.36 -13.27
C GLY A 178 10.74 -11.93 -12.26
N PHE A 179 10.71 -12.61 -11.13
CA PHE A 179 9.72 -12.34 -10.08
C PHE A 179 10.29 -11.47 -8.96
N TYR A 180 9.39 -10.84 -8.20
CA TYR A 180 9.70 -10.04 -7.02
C TYR A 180 8.82 -10.45 -5.85
N TYR A 181 9.39 -10.38 -4.64
CA TYR A 181 8.63 -10.30 -3.40
C TYR A 181 8.66 -8.87 -2.89
N VAL A 182 7.49 -8.34 -2.55
CA VAL A 182 7.34 -7.01 -1.96
C VAL A 182 6.74 -7.16 -0.58
N PHE A 183 7.54 -6.88 0.43
CA PHE A 183 7.10 -6.81 1.82
C PHE A 183 6.52 -5.44 2.08
N ILE A 184 5.39 -5.37 2.79
CA ILE A 184 4.63 -4.13 3.02
C ILE A 184 4.30 -4.02 4.50
N ASP A 185 4.48 -2.81 5.05
CA ASP A 185 4.18 -2.50 6.43
C ASP A 185 3.84 -1.01 6.60
N ASP A 186 3.27 -0.63 7.74
CA ASP A 186 2.99 0.76 8.16
C ASP A 186 2.26 1.59 7.09
N ILE A 187 1.13 1.08 6.64
CA ILE A 187 0.27 1.75 5.66
C ILE A 187 -0.57 2.82 6.35
N SER A 188 -0.57 4.03 5.82
CA SER A 188 -1.42 5.09 6.33
C SER A 188 -2.05 5.95 5.23
N LEU A 189 -3.26 6.43 5.51
CA LEU A 189 -3.98 7.42 4.73
C LEU A 189 -4.57 8.44 5.70
N THR A 190 -4.11 9.67 5.64
CA THR A 190 -4.55 10.73 6.56
C THR A 190 -5.03 11.95 5.79
N PRO A 191 -6.09 12.65 6.24
CA PRO A 191 -6.43 13.95 5.69
C PRO A 191 -5.23 14.88 5.76
N PHE A 192 -4.93 15.50 4.63
CA PHE A 192 -3.81 16.43 4.50
C PHE A 192 -4.36 17.85 4.36
N ARG A 193 -4.15 18.66 5.37
CA ARG A 193 -4.54 20.07 5.37
C ARG A 193 -3.30 20.92 5.52
N PHE A 194 -3.12 21.84 4.59
CA PHE A 194 -2.08 22.84 4.65
C PHE A 194 -2.73 24.21 4.80
N GLU A 195 -2.63 24.80 5.99
CA GLU A 195 -3.18 26.11 6.27
C GLU A 195 -2.16 27.21 5.93
N LEU A 196 -2.36 27.91 4.83
CA LEU A 196 -1.61 29.12 4.43
C LEU A 196 -2.31 30.41 4.89
N GLY A 197 -2.91 30.44 6.08
CA GLY A 197 -3.74 31.55 6.54
C GLY A 197 -5.22 31.37 6.18
N LYS A 198 -6.04 32.37 6.40
CA LYS A 198 -7.48 32.28 6.15
C LYS A 198 -7.73 31.91 4.69
N ASP A 199 -8.38 30.77 4.45
CA ASP A 199 -9.04 30.36 3.21
C ASP A 199 -8.20 29.68 2.10
N THR A 200 -7.06 29.04 2.37
CA THR A 200 -6.34 28.32 1.29
C THR A 200 -5.97 26.89 1.68
N THR A 201 -6.64 25.91 1.06
CA THR A 201 -6.24 24.50 1.11
C THR A 201 -5.55 24.13 -0.21
N LEU A 202 -4.30 23.70 -0.17
CA LEU A 202 -3.55 23.29 -1.35
C LEU A 202 -3.38 21.77 -1.37
N CYS A 203 -3.78 21.18 -2.48
CA CYS A 203 -3.54 19.78 -2.79
C CYS A 203 -3.06 19.69 -4.24
N GLY A 204 -1.81 19.27 -4.46
CA GLY A 204 -1.25 19.13 -5.80
C GLY A 204 0.21 19.53 -5.91
N ARG A 205 0.83 19.18 -7.05
CA ARG A 205 2.27 19.34 -7.31
C ARG A 205 2.73 20.78 -7.61
N SER A 206 1.83 21.71 -7.89
CA SER A 206 2.19 23.11 -8.13
C SER A 206 1.04 24.04 -7.84
N SER A 207 1.24 24.97 -6.93
CA SER A 207 0.47 26.20 -6.83
C SER A 207 1.47 27.34 -6.86
N THR A 208 1.33 28.23 -7.83
CA THR A 208 2.01 29.52 -7.82
C THR A 208 1.23 30.43 -6.88
N LEU A 209 1.82 30.72 -5.73
CA LEU A 209 1.35 31.84 -4.90
C LEU A 209 1.65 33.13 -5.68
N ARG A 210 0.62 33.92 -5.94
CA ARG A 210 0.75 35.29 -6.43
C ARG A 210 0.63 36.26 -5.27
#